data_bd663d5e7107ce43626105f4b0453924
#
_entry.id   bd663d5e7107ce43626105f4b0453924
#
_cell.length_a   1.000
_cell.length_b   1.000
_cell.length_c   1.000
_cell.angle_alpha   90.00
_cell.angle_beta   90.00
_cell.angle_gamma   90.00
#
_symmetry.space_group_name_H-M   'P 1'
#
loop_
_entity.id
_entity.type
_entity.pdbx_description
1 polymer ?
#
loop_
_entity_poly.entity_id
_entity_poly.type
_entity_poly.pdbx_seq_one_letter_code
_entity_poly.pdbx_strand_id
1 'polypeptide(L)'
;MVLIIVLIANFWSDTKRLIADFVPIRYVRIDGVFQYISKEALQKSLLPYVSTDFFSVDVQELDKAALQHPWIKSVSVKRVWPDAIDIKVTEQLPAVRWGDKGLLNLSGGLFTPENAAEFKQLPLIQGPKGYETRLLEIMKGLEKDLAAHALHLVEFKVNERRAWDILLQNGIEIKLGRNGQLKNFQRFLKTLDLLGQDKVAAIAKVDLRYPNGFSITWKADAPVIDWKQVVAPQQQI
;
A
#
# COMPACT_ATOMS: atom_id res chain seq x y z
N MET A 1 -5.60 34.12 -51.76
CA MET A 1 -5.54 32.79 -51.14
C MET A 1 -5.53 32.84 -49.58
N VAL A 2 -4.72 33.68 -48.92
CA VAL A 2 -4.68 33.82 -47.46
C VAL A 2 -6.00 34.26 -46.85
N LEU A 3 -6.75 35.16 -47.48
CA LEU A 3 -8.03 35.71 -46.97
C LEU A 3 -9.13 34.66 -46.92
N ILE A 4 -9.15 33.68 -47.86
CA ILE A 4 -10.11 32.59 -47.90
C ILE A 4 -9.82 31.57 -46.77
N ILE A 5 -8.56 31.33 -46.46
CA ILE A 5 -8.16 30.43 -45.35
C ILE A 5 -8.57 31.02 -44.01
N VAL A 6 -8.41 32.33 -43.79
CA VAL A 6 -8.85 33.01 -42.59
C VAL A 6 -10.37 33.01 -42.43
N LEU A 7 -11.13 33.20 -43.51
CA LEU A 7 -12.59 33.08 -43.50
C LEU A 7 -13.08 31.66 -43.16
N ILE A 8 -12.44 30.64 -43.72
CA ILE A 8 -12.76 29.25 -43.42
C ILE A 8 -12.42 28.89 -41.99
N ALA A 9 -11.28 29.38 -41.47
CA ALA A 9 -10.88 29.15 -40.08
C ALA A 9 -11.86 29.83 -39.07
N ASN A 10 -12.28 31.04 -39.36
CA ASN A 10 -13.29 31.73 -38.54
C ASN A 10 -14.68 31.08 -38.64
N PHE A 11 -15.07 30.66 -39.80
CA PHE A 11 -16.34 29.96 -39.98
C PHE A 11 -16.36 28.61 -39.28
N TRP A 12 -15.23 27.91 -39.23
CA TRP A 12 -15.08 26.66 -38.48
C TRP A 12 -15.07 26.86 -36.95
N SER A 13 -14.52 27.98 -36.49
CA SER A 13 -14.56 28.32 -35.05
C SER A 13 -15.96 28.66 -34.58
N ASP A 14 -16.71 29.41 -35.41
CA ASP A 14 -18.09 29.82 -35.10
C ASP A 14 -19.08 28.66 -35.23
N THR A 15 -18.91 27.78 -36.22
CA THR A 15 -19.72 26.55 -36.33
C THR A 15 -19.43 25.58 -35.18
N LYS A 16 -18.19 25.44 -34.71
CA LYS A 16 -17.90 24.67 -33.51
C LYS A 16 -18.59 25.21 -32.27
N ARG A 17 -18.61 26.53 -32.07
CA ARG A 17 -19.33 27.15 -30.96
C ARG A 17 -20.83 26.89 -31.05
N LEU A 18 -21.43 27.09 -32.22
CA LEU A 18 -22.86 26.86 -32.46
C LEU A 18 -23.29 25.38 -32.26
N ILE A 19 -22.42 24.44 -32.58
CA ILE A 19 -22.68 23.00 -32.35
C ILE A 19 -22.47 22.67 -30.86
N ALA A 20 -21.51 23.28 -30.18
CA ALA A 20 -21.22 23.08 -28.77
C ALA A 20 -22.42 23.50 -27.89
N ASP A 21 -23.04 24.63 -28.17
CA ASP A 21 -24.26 25.10 -27.45
C ASP A 21 -25.48 24.20 -27.66
N PHE A 22 -25.42 23.23 -28.62
CA PHE A 22 -26.53 22.35 -28.97
C PHE A 22 -26.49 20.96 -28.32
N VAL A 23 -25.38 20.54 -27.71
CA VAL A 23 -25.24 19.18 -27.14
C VAL A 23 -24.85 19.25 -25.67
N PRO A 24 -25.79 19.54 -24.76
CA PRO A 24 -25.50 19.52 -23.34
C PRO A 24 -25.17 18.10 -22.87
N ILE A 25 -24.26 17.96 -21.91
CA ILE A 25 -24.02 16.70 -21.21
C ILE A 25 -25.26 16.36 -20.38
N ARG A 26 -25.92 15.26 -20.68
CA ARG A 26 -27.12 14.79 -19.98
C ARG A 26 -26.79 13.71 -18.97
N TYR A 27 -25.76 12.91 -19.23
CA TYR A 27 -25.44 11.76 -18.43
C TYR A 27 -23.97 11.77 -18.02
N VAL A 28 -23.71 11.64 -16.72
CA VAL A 28 -22.39 11.36 -16.18
C VAL A 28 -22.49 10.02 -15.47
N ARG A 29 -21.88 9.00 -16.03
CA ARG A 29 -21.86 7.65 -15.46
C ARG A 29 -20.53 7.44 -14.75
N ILE A 30 -20.60 7.07 -13.47
CA ILE A 30 -19.44 6.75 -12.65
C ILE A 30 -19.52 5.27 -12.30
N ASP A 31 -18.56 4.48 -12.81
CA ASP A 31 -18.44 3.05 -12.61
C ASP A 31 -17.19 2.72 -11.81
N GLY A 32 -17.31 1.73 -10.92
CA GLY A 32 -16.23 1.27 -10.07
C GLY A 32 -16.73 0.45 -8.90
N VAL A 33 -15.81 -0.15 -8.15
CA VAL A 33 -16.10 -0.78 -6.86
C VAL A 33 -15.76 0.26 -5.79
N PHE A 34 -16.75 0.71 -5.04
CA PHE A 34 -16.65 1.76 -4.04
C PHE A 34 -16.70 1.15 -2.64
N GLN A 35 -15.55 1.08 -1.97
CA GLN A 35 -15.42 0.57 -0.59
C GLN A 35 -15.08 1.68 0.40
N TYR A 36 -14.27 2.66 -0.04
CA TYR A 36 -13.70 3.70 0.80
C TYR A 36 -14.15 5.10 0.41
N ILE A 37 -14.70 5.25 -0.79
CA ILE A 37 -15.26 6.51 -1.29
C ILE A 37 -16.77 6.33 -1.48
N SER A 38 -17.54 7.34 -1.10
CA SER A 38 -18.94 7.44 -1.53
C SER A 38 -19.01 7.88 -2.98
N LYS A 39 -19.77 7.14 -3.80
CA LYS A 39 -20.01 7.47 -5.21
C LYS A 39 -20.61 8.88 -5.34
N GLU A 40 -21.50 9.24 -4.43
CA GLU A 40 -22.17 10.54 -4.38
C GLU A 40 -21.16 11.67 -4.05
N ALA A 41 -20.23 11.45 -3.12
CA ALA A 41 -19.19 12.42 -2.79
C ALA A 41 -18.25 12.65 -3.99
N LEU A 42 -17.86 11.60 -4.69
CA LEU A 42 -17.05 11.71 -5.90
C LEU A 42 -17.81 12.44 -7.00
N GLN A 43 -19.07 12.09 -7.24
CA GLN A 43 -19.92 12.77 -8.21
C GLN A 43 -20.01 14.27 -7.92
N LYS A 44 -20.25 14.65 -6.66
CA LYS A 44 -20.34 16.05 -6.24
C LYS A 44 -19.02 16.80 -6.49
N SER A 45 -17.87 16.17 -6.24
CA SER A 45 -16.56 16.80 -6.47
C SER A 45 -16.24 17.02 -7.95
N LEU A 46 -16.80 16.19 -8.85
CA LEU A 46 -16.57 16.27 -10.29
C LEU A 46 -17.59 17.14 -11.03
N LEU A 47 -18.74 17.49 -10.41
CA LEU A 47 -19.77 18.33 -11.02
C LEU A 47 -19.25 19.65 -11.63
N PRO A 48 -18.33 20.42 -10.99
CA PRO A 48 -17.82 21.67 -11.56
C PRO A 48 -17.11 21.48 -12.90
N TYR A 49 -16.54 20.31 -13.15
CA TYR A 49 -15.77 20.02 -14.35
C TYR A 49 -16.62 19.46 -15.52
N VAL A 50 -17.87 19.04 -15.25
CA VAL A 50 -18.80 18.51 -16.25
C VAL A 50 -19.97 19.46 -16.54
N SER A 51 -20.02 20.64 -15.91
CA SER A 51 -21.09 21.65 -16.10
C SER A 51 -20.98 22.44 -17.41
N THR A 52 -20.22 21.92 -18.38
CA THR A 52 -20.03 22.51 -19.71
C THR A 52 -20.75 21.68 -20.78
N ASP A 53 -20.63 22.10 -22.04
CA ASP A 53 -21.13 21.32 -23.16
C ASP A 53 -20.22 20.11 -23.48
N PHE A 54 -20.74 19.14 -24.20
CA PHE A 54 -20.08 17.89 -24.52
C PHE A 54 -18.72 18.04 -25.22
N PHE A 55 -18.52 19.06 -26.03
CA PHE A 55 -17.28 19.29 -26.78
C PHE A 55 -16.25 20.08 -25.97
N SER A 56 -16.70 20.94 -25.08
CA SER A 56 -15.84 21.83 -24.24
C SER A 56 -15.34 21.16 -22.97
N VAL A 57 -15.96 20.04 -22.53
CA VAL A 57 -15.49 19.37 -21.31
C VAL A 57 -14.03 18.92 -21.45
N ASP A 58 -13.18 19.31 -20.52
CA ASP A 58 -11.80 18.85 -20.49
C ASP A 58 -11.68 17.54 -19.72
N VAL A 59 -11.51 16.44 -20.47
CA VAL A 59 -11.35 15.09 -19.94
C VAL A 59 -10.09 14.98 -19.07
N GLN A 60 -9.04 15.74 -19.36
CA GLN A 60 -7.79 15.68 -18.59
C GLN A 60 -7.93 16.40 -17.26
N GLU A 61 -8.71 17.48 -17.20
CA GLU A 61 -9.03 18.16 -15.95
C GLU A 61 -9.91 17.29 -15.05
N LEU A 62 -10.89 16.59 -15.61
CA LEU A 62 -11.69 15.59 -14.89
C LEU A 62 -10.84 14.47 -14.31
N ASP A 63 -9.90 13.95 -15.09
CA ASP A 63 -8.96 12.91 -14.67
C ASP A 63 -8.13 13.41 -13.49
N LYS A 64 -7.53 14.59 -13.61
CA LYS A 64 -6.73 15.23 -12.55
C LYS A 64 -7.54 15.50 -11.28
N ALA A 65 -8.77 16.02 -11.44
CA ALA A 65 -9.64 16.31 -10.32
C ALA A 65 -10.03 15.04 -9.54
N ALA A 66 -10.36 13.96 -10.25
CA ALA A 66 -10.63 12.68 -9.62
C ALA A 66 -9.40 12.11 -8.88
N LEU A 67 -8.22 12.17 -9.50
CA LEU A 67 -6.96 11.70 -8.90
C LEU A 67 -6.49 12.50 -7.67
N GLN A 68 -7.04 13.67 -7.41
CA GLN A 68 -6.79 14.41 -6.17
C GLN A 68 -7.37 13.69 -4.94
N HIS A 69 -8.34 12.81 -5.13
CA HIS A 69 -8.89 12.04 -4.01
C HIS A 69 -7.93 10.91 -3.62
N PRO A 70 -7.44 10.87 -2.36
CA PRO A 70 -6.39 9.92 -1.94
C PRO A 70 -6.74 8.46 -2.18
N TRP A 71 -8.01 8.10 -2.12
CA TRP A 71 -8.47 6.72 -2.35
C TRP A 71 -8.55 6.32 -3.82
N ILE A 72 -8.38 7.23 -4.75
CA ILE A 72 -8.41 6.91 -6.18
C ILE A 72 -7.00 6.49 -6.66
N LYS A 73 -6.89 5.25 -7.14
CA LYS A 73 -5.68 4.70 -7.73
C LYS A 73 -5.52 5.10 -9.20
N SER A 74 -6.61 4.99 -9.94
CA SER A 74 -6.66 5.33 -11.36
C SER A 74 -8.06 5.69 -11.79
N VAL A 75 -8.14 6.53 -12.80
CA VAL A 75 -9.36 6.99 -13.43
C VAL A 75 -9.22 6.79 -14.94
N SER A 76 -10.31 6.58 -15.61
CA SER A 76 -10.40 6.62 -17.07
C SER A 76 -11.68 7.34 -17.44
N VAL A 77 -11.56 8.53 -18.04
CA VAL A 77 -12.67 9.34 -18.49
C VAL A 77 -12.83 9.20 -20.00
N LYS A 78 -14.05 8.95 -20.46
CA LYS A 78 -14.37 8.81 -21.88
C LYS A 78 -15.62 9.59 -22.22
N ARG A 79 -15.58 10.32 -23.34
CA ARG A 79 -16.79 10.87 -23.94
C ARG A 79 -17.55 9.77 -24.68
N VAL A 80 -18.84 9.69 -24.43
CA VAL A 80 -19.76 8.76 -25.10
C VAL A 80 -20.80 9.56 -25.82
N TRP A 81 -20.69 9.57 -27.17
CA TRP A 81 -21.58 10.32 -28.01
C TRP A 81 -23.04 9.82 -27.87
N PRO A 82 -24.11 10.68 -27.90
CA PRO A 82 -24.00 12.12 -28.19
C PRO A 82 -23.80 13.02 -26.97
N ASP A 83 -24.10 12.58 -25.73
CA ASP A 83 -24.35 13.48 -24.60
C ASP A 83 -23.93 12.88 -23.23
N ALA A 84 -23.03 11.90 -23.22
CA ALA A 84 -22.62 11.22 -22.00
C ALA A 84 -21.10 11.27 -21.76
N ILE A 85 -20.72 11.28 -20.45
CA ILE A 85 -19.35 11.09 -19.97
C ILE A 85 -19.32 9.83 -19.11
N ASP A 86 -18.46 8.89 -19.46
CA ASP A 86 -18.17 7.69 -18.67
C ASP A 86 -16.89 7.88 -17.88
N ILE A 87 -16.96 7.73 -16.56
CA ILE A 87 -15.85 7.84 -15.62
C ILE A 87 -15.69 6.49 -14.94
N LYS A 88 -14.63 5.76 -15.29
CA LYS A 88 -14.30 4.49 -14.63
C LYS A 88 -13.24 4.72 -13.58
N VAL A 89 -13.54 4.36 -12.33
CA VAL A 89 -12.67 4.59 -11.16
C VAL A 89 -12.18 3.26 -10.62
N THR A 90 -10.90 3.23 -10.22
CA THR A 90 -10.32 2.12 -9.45
C THR A 90 -9.82 2.68 -8.13
N GLU A 91 -10.28 2.12 -7.02
CA GLU A 91 -9.83 2.52 -5.69
C GLU A 91 -8.47 1.93 -5.31
N GLN A 92 -7.79 2.61 -4.37
CA GLN A 92 -6.63 2.09 -3.68
C GLN A 92 -7.06 0.94 -2.74
N LEU A 93 -6.32 -0.16 -2.78
CA LEU A 93 -6.49 -1.26 -1.82
C LEU A 93 -5.31 -1.20 -0.84
N PRO A 94 -5.55 -0.82 0.42
CA PRO A 94 -4.49 -0.71 1.41
C PRO A 94 -3.97 -2.10 1.79
N ALA A 95 -2.67 -2.27 1.77
CA ALA A 95 -1.99 -3.51 2.13
C ALA A 95 -1.28 -3.41 3.48
N VAL A 96 -0.64 -2.26 3.76
CA VAL A 96 0.08 -1.99 4.99
C VAL A 96 -0.02 -0.53 5.36
N ARG A 97 0.17 -0.19 6.63
CA ARG A 97 0.34 1.18 7.10
C ARG A 97 1.79 1.62 6.87
N TRP A 98 1.97 2.91 6.56
CA TRP A 98 3.28 3.54 6.41
C TRP A 98 3.41 4.72 7.36
N GLY A 99 4.29 4.58 8.36
CA GLY A 99 4.43 5.60 9.39
C GLY A 99 3.10 5.89 10.10
N ASP A 100 2.88 7.15 10.45
CA ASP A 100 1.73 7.54 11.28
C ASP A 100 0.45 7.77 10.46
N LYS A 101 0.56 8.23 9.21
CA LYS A 101 -0.56 8.73 8.42
C LYS A 101 -0.66 8.16 7.00
N GLY A 102 0.26 7.29 6.62
CA GLY A 102 0.31 6.73 5.28
C GLY A 102 -0.25 5.32 5.20
N LEU A 103 -0.70 4.95 4.01
CA LEU A 103 -1.00 3.59 3.60
C LEU A 103 -0.21 3.26 2.34
N LEU A 104 0.23 2.02 2.19
CA LEU A 104 0.76 1.50 0.93
C LEU A 104 -0.22 0.52 0.33
N ASN A 105 -0.42 0.63 -0.97
CA ASN A 105 -1.14 -0.38 -1.72
C ASN A 105 -0.24 -1.61 -2.00
N LEU A 106 -0.78 -2.67 -2.61
CA LEU A 106 -0.04 -3.90 -2.93
C LEU A 106 1.17 -3.69 -3.85
N SER A 107 1.20 -2.61 -4.63
CA SER A 107 2.34 -2.24 -5.51
C SER A 107 3.37 -1.33 -4.82
N GLY A 108 3.16 -0.96 -3.55
CA GLY A 108 4.04 -0.06 -2.81
C GLY A 108 3.75 1.42 -3.06
N GLY A 109 2.66 1.75 -3.74
CA GLY A 109 2.22 3.13 -3.93
C GLY A 109 1.74 3.73 -2.61
N LEU A 110 2.35 4.83 -2.19
CA LEU A 110 1.99 5.58 -0.99
C LEU A 110 0.77 6.47 -1.26
N PHE A 111 -0.20 6.44 -0.36
CA PHE A 111 -1.31 7.36 -0.33
C PHE A 111 -1.69 7.70 1.13
N THR A 112 -2.28 8.87 1.34
CA THR A 112 -2.48 9.43 2.68
C THR A 112 -3.93 9.88 2.87
N PRO A 113 -4.87 8.95 3.05
CA PRO A 113 -6.25 9.30 3.32
C PRO A 113 -6.41 9.80 4.78
N GLU A 114 -7.40 10.63 5.02
CA GLU A 114 -7.66 11.20 6.36
C GLU A 114 -7.91 10.14 7.42
N ASN A 115 -8.55 9.03 7.02
CA ASN A 115 -8.90 7.91 7.90
C ASN A 115 -7.82 6.80 7.95
N ALA A 116 -6.58 7.06 7.54
CA ALA A 116 -5.51 6.06 7.57
C ALA A 116 -5.29 5.42 8.95
N ALA A 117 -5.54 6.16 10.04
CA ALA A 117 -5.40 5.68 11.41
C ALA A 117 -6.42 4.59 11.81
N GLU A 118 -7.50 4.41 11.07
CA GLU A 118 -8.52 3.39 11.31
C GLU A 118 -8.04 1.98 10.92
N PHE A 119 -7.04 1.88 10.06
CA PHE A 119 -6.53 0.62 9.52
C PHE A 119 -5.54 -0.09 10.45
N LYS A 120 -5.83 -0.10 11.78
CA LYS A 120 -4.95 -0.70 12.80
C LYS A 120 -4.73 -2.21 12.62
N GLN A 121 -5.63 -2.89 11.93
CA GLN A 121 -5.52 -4.32 11.60
C GLN A 121 -4.45 -4.63 10.56
N LEU A 122 -4.01 -3.62 9.77
CA LEU A 122 -2.94 -3.80 8.81
C LEU A 122 -1.58 -3.72 9.48
N PRO A 123 -0.59 -4.48 9.02
CA PRO A 123 0.77 -4.39 9.49
C PRO A 123 1.33 -2.97 9.29
N LEU A 124 2.28 -2.57 10.12
CA LEU A 124 2.94 -1.27 10.05
C LEU A 124 4.36 -1.41 9.49
N ILE A 125 4.69 -0.57 8.50
CA ILE A 125 6.06 -0.31 8.08
C ILE A 125 6.45 1.10 8.50
N GLN A 126 7.64 1.24 9.09
CA GLN A 126 8.28 2.54 9.32
C GLN A 126 9.67 2.52 8.68
N GLY A 127 9.99 3.57 7.93
CA GLY A 127 11.28 3.66 7.26
C GLY A 127 11.56 5.02 6.67
N PRO A 128 12.78 5.21 6.11
CA PRO A 128 13.13 6.41 5.42
C PRO A 128 12.24 6.65 4.19
N LYS A 129 11.90 7.91 3.95
CA LYS A 129 11.12 8.33 2.78
C LYS A 129 11.81 7.88 1.47
N GLY A 130 11.01 7.39 0.52
CA GLY A 130 11.49 6.90 -0.78
C GLY A 130 11.87 5.41 -0.76
N TYR A 131 11.71 4.72 0.38
CA TYR A 131 11.97 3.28 0.50
C TYR A 131 10.68 2.44 0.57
N GLU A 132 9.52 3.04 0.36
CA GLU A 132 8.20 2.45 0.53
C GLU A 132 8.07 1.10 -0.17
N THR A 133 8.25 1.08 -1.49
CA THR A 133 8.13 -0.14 -2.30
C THR A 133 9.16 -1.20 -1.89
N ARG A 134 10.40 -0.76 -1.65
CA ARG A 134 11.48 -1.69 -1.26
C ARG A 134 11.22 -2.34 0.09
N LEU A 135 10.76 -1.57 1.09
CA LEU A 135 10.48 -2.11 2.42
C LEU A 135 9.25 -3.00 2.41
N LEU A 136 8.26 -2.69 1.58
CA LEU A 136 7.11 -3.58 1.37
C LEU A 136 7.54 -4.93 0.80
N GLU A 137 8.42 -4.96 -0.19
CA GLU A 137 8.93 -6.22 -0.78
C GLU A 137 9.74 -7.04 0.24
N ILE A 138 10.59 -6.38 1.03
CA ILE A 138 11.33 -7.04 2.10
C ILE A 138 10.36 -7.63 3.13
N MET A 139 9.38 -6.85 3.57
CA MET A 139 8.39 -7.30 4.54
C MET A 139 7.60 -8.51 4.03
N LYS A 140 7.18 -8.53 2.76
CA LYS A 140 6.52 -9.68 2.15
C LYS A 140 7.39 -10.94 2.19
N GLY A 141 8.70 -10.79 1.95
CA GLY A 141 9.66 -11.89 2.06
C GLY A 141 9.77 -12.43 3.48
N LEU A 142 9.91 -11.52 4.46
CA LEU A 142 9.98 -11.87 5.89
C LEU A 142 8.69 -12.56 6.35
N GLU A 143 7.52 -12.04 5.96
CA GLU A 143 6.21 -12.64 6.30
C GLU A 143 6.06 -14.04 5.72
N LYS A 144 6.45 -14.24 4.46
CA LYS A 144 6.45 -15.57 3.83
C LYS A 144 7.28 -16.57 4.62
N ASP A 145 8.48 -16.17 5.04
CA ASP A 145 9.38 -17.05 5.79
C ASP A 145 8.85 -17.32 7.20
N LEU A 146 8.26 -16.33 7.88
CA LEU A 146 7.64 -16.46 9.20
C LEU A 146 6.38 -17.34 9.18
N ALA A 147 5.58 -17.25 8.13
CA ALA A 147 4.34 -18.01 7.97
C ALA A 147 4.60 -19.54 7.97
N ALA A 148 5.79 -19.99 7.51
CA ALA A 148 6.20 -21.39 7.57
C ALA A 148 6.33 -21.91 9.03
N HIS A 149 6.49 -20.99 10.01
CA HIS A 149 6.59 -21.29 11.45
C HIS A 149 5.32 -20.87 12.22
N ALA A 150 4.21 -20.58 11.52
CA ALA A 150 2.96 -20.07 12.10
C ALA A 150 3.16 -18.74 12.86
N LEU A 151 4.09 -17.91 12.40
CA LEU A 151 4.38 -16.58 12.94
C LEU A 151 3.98 -15.51 11.92
N HIS A 152 3.45 -14.38 12.41
CA HIS A 152 3.00 -13.27 11.58
C HIS A 152 3.61 -11.96 12.04
N LEU A 153 4.02 -11.15 11.08
CA LEU A 153 4.63 -9.86 11.30
C LEU A 153 3.54 -8.79 11.42
N VAL A 154 3.57 -8.00 12.50
CA VAL A 154 2.66 -6.86 12.69
C VAL A 154 3.36 -5.52 12.56
N GLU A 155 4.69 -5.46 12.75
CA GLU A 155 5.44 -4.24 12.58
C GLU A 155 6.85 -4.52 12.04
N PHE A 156 7.27 -3.71 11.06
CA PHE A 156 8.62 -3.69 10.49
C PHE A 156 9.17 -2.27 10.49
N LYS A 157 10.20 -2.04 11.28
CA LYS A 157 10.85 -0.72 11.42
C LYS A 157 12.25 -0.74 10.84
N VAL A 158 12.56 0.28 10.06
CA VAL A 158 13.90 0.57 9.57
C VAL A 158 14.25 1.99 9.95
N ASN A 159 15.23 2.14 10.85
CA ASN A 159 15.65 3.46 11.30
C ASN A 159 16.60 4.16 10.30
N GLU A 160 16.95 5.41 10.59
CA GLU A 160 17.88 6.22 9.78
C GLU A 160 19.26 5.57 9.58
N ARG A 161 19.69 4.74 10.53
CA ARG A 161 20.94 3.97 10.44
C ARG A 161 20.79 2.64 9.71
N ARG A 162 19.60 2.39 9.11
CA ARG A 162 19.23 1.16 8.40
C ARG A 162 19.25 -0.08 9.27
N ALA A 163 19.07 0.06 10.57
CA ALA A 163 18.83 -1.07 11.46
C ALA A 163 17.37 -1.50 11.36
N TRP A 164 17.13 -2.81 11.37
CA TRP A 164 15.82 -3.43 11.23
C TRP A 164 15.34 -3.96 12.58
N ASP A 165 14.12 -3.63 12.91
CA ASP A 165 13.40 -4.15 14.06
C ASP A 165 12.05 -4.70 13.59
N ILE A 166 11.66 -5.86 14.09
CA ILE A 166 10.42 -6.55 13.75
C ILE A 166 9.64 -6.81 15.03
N LEU A 167 8.33 -6.64 14.98
CA LEU A 167 7.41 -7.10 16.00
C LEU A 167 6.46 -8.15 15.39
N LEU A 168 6.33 -9.29 16.05
CA LEU A 168 5.42 -10.36 15.65
C LEU A 168 4.08 -10.25 16.39
N GLN A 169 3.05 -10.86 15.85
CA GLN A 169 1.69 -10.84 16.39
C GLN A 169 1.61 -11.42 17.83
N ASN A 170 2.45 -12.40 18.15
CA ASN A 170 2.55 -13.00 19.49
C ASN A 170 3.40 -12.20 20.47
N GLY A 171 3.83 -11.00 20.10
CA GLY A 171 4.60 -10.06 20.92
C GLY A 171 6.12 -10.26 20.90
N ILE A 172 6.65 -11.17 20.09
CA ILE A 172 8.11 -11.36 19.98
C ILE A 172 8.72 -10.16 19.25
N GLU A 173 9.69 -9.51 19.91
CA GLU A 173 10.54 -8.49 19.31
C GLU A 173 11.78 -9.12 18.69
N ILE A 174 12.10 -8.80 17.42
CA ILE A 174 13.31 -9.28 16.75
C ILE A 174 14.18 -8.10 16.32
N LYS A 175 15.39 -8.00 16.85
CA LYS A 175 16.36 -6.97 16.48
C LYS A 175 17.39 -7.55 15.50
N LEU A 176 17.34 -7.11 14.25
CA LEU A 176 18.23 -7.58 13.17
C LEU A 176 19.48 -6.69 12.99
N GLY A 177 19.40 -5.44 13.45
CA GLY A 177 20.47 -4.48 13.25
C GLY A 177 20.63 -4.05 11.78
N ARG A 178 21.85 -3.64 11.40
CA ARG A 178 22.13 -3.04 10.09
C ARG A 178 22.94 -3.89 9.13
N ASN A 179 23.48 -5.00 9.59
CA ASN A 179 24.39 -5.83 8.79
C ASN A 179 23.91 -7.28 8.72
N GLY A 180 23.87 -7.87 7.53
CA GLY A 180 23.55 -9.27 7.33
C GLY A 180 22.15 -9.70 7.79
N GLN A 181 21.18 -8.74 7.75
CA GLN A 181 19.85 -8.92 8.33
C GLN A 181 19.18 -10.21 7.87
N LEU A 182 19.09 -10.46 6.56
CA LEU A 182 18.44 -11.64 6.02
C LEU A 182 19.17 -12.92 6.40
N LYS A 183 20.51 -12.90 6.38
CA LYS A 183 21.32 -14.07 6.79
C LYS A 183 21.10 -14.42 8.26
N ASN A 184 21.09 -13.41 9.13
CA ASN A 184 20.85 -13.56 10.56
C ASN A 184 19.43 -14.04 10.84
N PHE A 185 18.45 -13.50 10.11
CA PHE A 185 17.05 -13.91 10.19
C PHE A 185 16.87 -15.37 9.79
N GLN A 186 17.43 -15.82 8.66
CA GLN A 186 17.37 -17.20 8.23
C GLN A 186 18.02 -18.16 9.25
N ARG A 187 19.13 -17.74 9.90
CA ARG A 187 19.75 -18.53 10.98
C ARG A 187 18.81 -18.67 12.19
N PHE A 188 18.10 -17.62 12.55
CA PHE A 188 17.11 -17.67 13.62
C PHE A 188 15.96 -18.61 13.27
N LEU A 189 15.40 -18.54 12.06
CA LEU A 189 14.31 -19.42 11.63
C LEU A 189 14.69 -20.91 11.74
N LYS A 190 15.90 -21.27 11.31
CA LYS A 190 16.41 -22.64 11.50
C LYS A 190 16.47 -23.08 12.96
N THR A 191 16.66 -22.16 13.88
CA THR A 191 16.64 -22.46 15.31
C THR A 191 15.23 -22.67 15.83
N LEU A 192 14.22 -22.00 15.28
CA LEU A 192 12.83 -22.23 15.63
C LEU A 192 12.40 -23.67 15.39
N ASP A 193 12.87 -24.28 14.29
CA ASP A 193 12.61 -25.70 13.98
C ASP A 193 13.10 -26.64 15.07
N LEU A 194 14.17 -26.25 15.77
CA LEU A 194 14.78 -27.05 16.84
C LEU A 194 14.13 -26.79 18.22
N LEU A 195 13.53 -25.62 18.42
CA LEU A 195 13.00 -25.22 19.73
C LEU A 195 11.64 -25.87 20.06
N GLY A 196 10.81 -26.09 19.07
CA GLY A 196 9.41 -26.50 19.25
C GLY A 196 8.48 -25.32 19.64
N GLN A 197 7.19 -25.47 19.36
CA GLN A 197 6.20 -24.38 19.46
C GLN A 197 6.05 -23.82 20.87
N ASP A 198 6.09 -24.66 21.90
CA ASP A 198 5.94 -24.22 23.30
C ASP A 198 7.06 -23.26 23.73
N LYS A 199 8.29 -23.57 23.32
CA LYS A 199 9.43 -22.68 23.63
C LYS A 199 9.41 -21.41 22.78
N VAL A 200 8.97 -21.50 21.53
CA VAL A 200 8.79 -20.30 20.68
C VAL A 200 7.77 -19.35 21.30
N ALA A 201 6.66 -19.85 21.84
CA ALA A 201 5.65 -19.03 22.51
C ALA A 201 6.18 -18.31 23.76
N ALA A 202 7.21 -18.87 24.42
CA ALA A 202 7.84 -18.29 25.61
C ALA A 202 8.90 -17.22 25.31
N ILE A 203 9.25 -16.99 24.03
CA ILE A 203 10.20 -15.93 23.64
C ILE A 203 9.55 -14.56 23.82
N ALA A 204 10.24 -13.63 24.47
CA ALA A 204 9.89 -12.21 24.50
C ALA A 204 10.66 -11.41 23.45
N LYS A 205 11.97 -11.70 23.31
CA LYS A 205 12.83 -10.93 22.40
C LYS A 205 13.97 -11.76 21.87
N VAL A 206 14.37 -11.47 20.64
CA VAL A 206 15.53 -12.05 19.96
C VAL A 206 16.44 -10.93 19.45
N ASP A 207 17.72 -10.99 19.80
CA ASP A 207 18.70 -10.04 19.31
C ASP A 207 19.69 -10.74 18.36
N LEU A 208 19.54 -10.46 17.08
CA LEU A 208 20.30 -11.07 15.96
C LEU A 208 21.49 -10.21 15.52
N ARG A 209 21.86 -9.19 16.25
CA ARG A 209 22.94 -8.25 15.89
C ARG A 209 24.34 -8.86 16.02
N TYR A 210 24.46 -9.98 16.68
CA TYR A 210 25.75 -10.63 16.91
C TYR A 210 26.23 -11.41 15.66
N PRO A 211 27.53 -11.30 15.28
CA PRO A 211 28.04 -11.94 14.06
C PRO A 211 27.89 -13.47 14.04
N ASN A 212 28.15 -14.11 15.19
CA ASN A 212 28.26 -15.55 15.28
C ASN A 212 27.16 -16.23 16.10
N GLY A 213 26.12 -15.47 16.52
CA GLY A 213 25.06 -16.02 17.33
C GLY A 213 23.88 -15.04 17.44
N PHE A 214 23.06 -15.27 18.42
CA PHE A 214 21.98 -14.36 18.83
C PHE A 214 21.66 -14.61 20.32
N SER A 215 20.99 -13.66 20.95
CA SER A 215 20.47 -13.86 22.30
C SER A 215 18.95 -13.94 22.27
N ILE A 216 18.40 -14.78 23.16
CA ILE A 216 16.95 -14.87 23.40
C ILE A 216 16.69 -14.37 24.81
N THR A 217 15.72 -13.46 24.94
CA THR A 217 15.12 -13.08 26.21
C THR A 217 13.78 -13.78 26.32
N TRP A 218 13.55 -14.48 27.39
CA TRP A 218 12.33 -15.23 27.65
C TRP A 218 11.32 -14.35 28.36
N LYS A 219 10.05 -14.67 28.26
CA LYS A 219 8.98 -14.06 29.05
C LYS A 219 9.18 -14.39 30.53
N ALA A 220 8.65 -13.54 31.42
CA ALA A 220 8.84 -13.73 32.87
C ALA A 220 8.23 -15.03 33.43
N ASP A 221 7.21 -15.54 32.75
CA ASP A 221 6.45 -16.76 33.04
C ASP A 221 6.95 -17.98 32.25
N ALA A 222 8.08 -17.84 31.55
CA ALA A 222 8.63 -18.92 30.74
C ALA A 222 9.07 -20.11 31.61
N PRO A 223 8.81 -21.34 31.16
CA PRO A 223 9.32 -22.53 31.84
C PRO A 223 10.86 -22.55 31.81
N VAL A 224 11.47 -23.15 32.82
CA VAL A 224 12.93 -23.36 32.86
C VAL A 224 13.36 -24.26 31.70
N ILE A 225 14.16 -23.72 30.79
CA ILE A 225 14.59 -24.42 29.58
C ILE A 225 15.88 -25.19 29.88
N ASP A 226 15.81 -26.53 29.82
CA ASP A 226 17.00 -27.37 29.87
C ASP A 226 17.67 -27.43 28.50
N TRP A 227 18.71 -26.63 28.32
CA TRP A 227 19.48 -26.56 27.08
C TRP A 227 20.16 -27.86 26.67
N LYS A 228 20.43 -28.75 27.63
CA LYS A 228 21.04 -30.04 27.33
C LYS A 228 20.12 -30.93 26.50
N GLN A 229 18.81 -30.82 26.69
CA GLN A 229 17.82 -31.55 25.93
C GLN A 229 17.54 -30.93 24.52
N VAL A 230 17.81 -29.65 24.34
CA VAL A 230 17.59 -28.95 23.05
C VAL A 230 18.75 -29.21 22.09
N VAL A 231 19.96 -29.37 22.58
CA VAL A 231 21.18 -29.52 21.75
C VAL A 231 21.52 -30.97 21.43
N ALA A 232 20.90 -31.92 22.11
CA ALA A 232 21.14 -33.36 21.82
C ALA A 232 20.51 -33.66 20.43
N PRO A 233 21.31 -34.10 19.43
CA PRO A 233 20.74 -34.61 18.18
C PRO A 233 19.86 -35.81 18.54
N GLN A 234 18.59 -35.79 18.09
CA GLN A 234 17.78 -37.01 18.14
C GLN A 234 18.47 -38.03 17.24
N GLN A 235 19.26 -38.90 17.84
CA GLN A 235 19.70 -40.14 17.18
C GLN A 235 18.44 -40.99 16.96
N GLN A 236 17.86 -40.87 15.75
CA GLN A 236 16.92 -41.89 15.29
C GLN A 236 17.70 -43.19 15.12
N ILE A 237 17.34 -44.13 15.93
CA ILE A 237 17.68 -45.57 15.78
C ILE A 237 16.81 -46.16 14.67
#